data_e35c7ee74b03d99b8cfdcb2e3c631d13
#
_entry.id   e35c7ee74b03d99b8cfdcb2e3c631d13
#
_cell.length_a   1.000
_cell.length_b   1.000
_cell.length_c   1.000
_cell.angle_alpha   90.00
_cell.angle_beta   90.00
_cell.angle_gamma   90.00
#
_symmetry.space_group_name_H-M   'P 1'
#
loop_
_entity.id
_entity.type
_entity.pdbx_description
1 polymer ?
#
loop_
_entity_poly.entity_id
_entity_poly.type
_entity_poly.pdbx_seq_one_letter_code
_entity_poly.pdbx_strand_id
1 'polypeptide(L)'
;VSNELLQDSGVDIEEYLSRRIAERIGRAEAKYLIQGTGVGSPAQPKGLQTAVTGATQAAAAAVTWQDFNALIHSVDPAYRNVGNTRIAFNDNTLKTLKEMVDGQKRPLWLPDVAGVAPATILGHQYVIDQGIEDIGAGKKFAYFGDFNRFIIRRVSGMTLRRLVERYAEFDQVGFLAFHRFDCVLEDVSAIKALTGK
;
A
#
# COMPACT_ATOMS: atom_id res chain seq x y z
N VAL A 1 -1.78 -1.69 -31.05
CA VAL A 1 -1.53 -0.39 -31.68
C VAL A 1 -1.39 -0.62 -33.17
N SER A 2 -2.01 0.22 -34.03
CA SER A 2 -1.83 0.14 -35.47
C SER A 2 -0.42 0.58 -35.90
N ASN A 3 0.07 0.03 -36.98
CA ASN A 3 1.38 0.43 -37.54
C ASN A 3 1.33 1.87 -38.04
N GLU A 4 0.22 2.31 -38.60
CA GLU A 4 0.00 3.70 -39.01
C GLU A 4 0.26 4.69 -37.86
N LEU A 5 -0.32 4.42 -36.65
CA LEU A 5 -0.10 5.27 -35.48
C LEU A 5 1.36 5.27 -35.03
N LEU A 6 2.05 4.12 -35.16
CA LEU A 6 3.47 4.02 -34.80
C LEU A 6 4.37 4.81 -35.77
N GLN A 7 3.99 4.90 -37.05
CA GLN A 7 4.76 5.59 -38.09
C GLN A 7 4.45 7.09 -38.17
N ASP A 8 3.19 7.48 -38.04
CA ASP A 8 2.74 8.84 -38.24
C ASP A 8 2.78 9.70 -36.97
N SER A 9 3.00 9.07 -35.83
CA SER A 9 3.06 9.80 -34.56
C SER A 9 4.35 10.62 -34.44
N GLY A 10 4.21 11.88 -34.12
CA GLY A 10 5.33 12.75 -33.74
C GLY A 10 5.90 12.48 -32.34
N VAL A 11 5.39 11.48 -31.64
CA VAL A 11 5.80 11.07 -30.29
C VAL A 11 6.20 9.59 -30.34
N ASP A 12 7.24 9.20 -29.59
CA ASP A 12 7.60 7.80 -29.43
C ASP A 12 6.51 7.05 -28.62
N ILE A 13 5.63 6.40 -29.37
CA ILE A 13 4.49 5.63 -28.80
C ILE A 13 5.01 4.43 -27.99
N GLU A 14 6.11 3.81 -28.38
CA GLU A 14 6.66 2.66 -27.65
C GLU A 14 7.18 3.08 -26.28
N GLU A 15 7.91 4.18 -26.18
CA GLU A 15 8.36 4.73 -24.90
C GLU A 15 7.17 5.14 -24.03
N TYR A 16 6.20 5.84 -24.61
CA TYR A 16 4.98 6.25 -23.90
C TYR A 16 4.22 5.04 -23.33
N LEU A 17 4.01 3.99 -24.14
CA LEU A 17 3.32 2.77 -23.69
C LEU A 17 4.11 2.03 -22.61
N SER A 18 5.43 1.92 -22.76
CA SER A 18 6.29 1.29 -21.78
C SER A 18 6.17 1.96 -20.41
N ARG A 19 6.19 3.29 -20.39
CA ARG A 19 6.01 4.08 -19.15
C ARG A 19 4.62 3.86 -18.53
N ARG A 20 3.57 3.89 -19.35
CA ARG A 20 2.18 3.69 -18.86
C ARG A 20 1.93 2.28 -18.37
N ILE A 21 2.50 1.27 -19.02
CA ILE A 21 2.41 -0.12 -18.59
C ILE A 21 3.15 -0.31 -17.26
N ALA A 22 4.37 0.24 -17.13
CA ALA A 22 5.14 0.19 -15.90
C ALA A 22 4.39 0.83 -14.72
N GLU A 23 3.77 2.00 -14.94
CA GLU A 23 2.96 2.68 -13.94
C GLU A 23 1.75 1.82 -13.48
N ARG A 24 1.02 1.22 -14.43
CA ARG A 24 -0.12 0.34 -14.12
C ARG A 24 0.30 -0.92 -13.37
N ILE A 25 1.41 -1.54 -13.79
CA ILE A 25 1.95 -2.73 -13.11
C ILE A 25 2.38 -2.37 -11.69
N GLY A 26 3.10 -1.23 -11.50
CA GLY A 26 3.50 -0.79 -10.16
C GLY A 26 2.32 -0.52 -9.24
N ARG A 27 1.25 0.11 -9.73
CA ARG A 27 0.01 0.30 -8.95
C ARG A 27 -0.69 -1.02 -8.61
N ALA A 28 -0.73 -1.96 -9.55
CA ALA A 28 -1.31 -3.29 -9.32
C ALA A 28 -0.47 -4.08 -8.30
N GLU A 29 0.86 -4.04 -8.41
CA GLU A 29 1.77 -4.65 -7.44
C GLU A 29 1.52 -4.10 -6.04
N ALA A 30 1.52 -2.77 -5.87
CA ALA A 30 1.27 -2.14 -4.58
C ALA A 30 -0.06 -2.60 -3.96
N LYS A 31 -1.13 -2.65 -4.77
CA LYS A 31 -2.43 -3.14 -4.33
C LYS A 31 -2.37 -4.59 -3.85
N TYR A 32 -1.73 -5.49 -4.60
CA TYR A 32 -1.64 -6.91 -4.24
C TYR A 32 -0.71 -7.15 -3.03
N LEU A 33 0.33 -6.34 -2.83
CA LEU A 33 1.18 -6.40 -1.64
C LEU A 33 0.39 -6.09 -0.36
N ILE A 34 -0.65 -5.26 -0.44
CA ILE A 34 -1.52 -4.96 0.69
C ILE A 34 -2.71 -5.94 0.75
N GLN A 35 -3.49 -6.06 -0.32
CA GLN A 35 -4.80 -6.73 -0.34
C GLN A 35 -4.77 -8.16 -0.88
N GLY A 36 -3.62 -8.68 -1.30
CA GLY A 36 -3.51 -10.01 -1.86
C GLY A 36 -4.04 -11.10 -0.92
N THR A 37 -4.79 -12.04 -1.48
CA THR A 37 -5.48 -13.09 -0.71
C THR A 37 -4.62 -14.32 -0.42
N GLY A 38 -3.49 -14.48 -1.11
CA GLY A 38 -2.65 -15.68 -1.03
C GLY A 38 -3.23 -16.90 -1.76
N VAL A 39 -4.38 -16.75 -2.39
CA VAL A 39 -5.11 -17.81 -3.12
C VAL A 39 -5.70 -17.22 -4.39
N GLY A 40 -6.24 -18.08 -5.24
CA GLY A 40 -6.97 -17.66 -6.43
C GLY A 40 -6.37 -18.17 -7.75
N SER A 41 -7.09 -17.93 -8.84
CA SER A 41 -6.65 -18.21 -10.20
C SER A 41 -6.90 -16.95 -11.05
N PRO A 42 -5.87 -16.21 -11.44
CA PRO A 42 -4.44 -16.47 -11.20
C PRO A 42 -4.02 -16.34 -9.73
N ALA A 43 -2.93 -17.02 -9.38
CA ALA A 43 -2.40 -17.00 -8.01
C ALA A 43 -2.03 -15.57 -7.58
N GLN A 44 -2.43 -15.19 -6.38
CA GLN A 44 -2.14 -13.89 -5.78
C GLN A 44 -1.14 -14.05 -4.62
N PRO A 45 -0.26 -13.07 -4.37
CA PRO A 45 0.59 -13.08 -3.19
C PRO A 45 -0.26 -12.96 -1.92
N LYS A 46 0.27 -13.42 -0.78
CA LYS A 46 -0.37 -13.22 0.52
C LYS A 46 -0.03 -11.82 1.05
N GLY A 47 -0.85 -10.85 0.70
CA GLY A 47 -0.67 -9.44 1.06
C GLY A 47 -0.73 -9.19 2.56
N LEU A 48 -0.31 -8.00 2.96
CA LEU A 48 -0.20 -7.58 4.37
C LEU A 48 -1.52 -7.76 5.13
N GLN A 49 -2.65 -7.40 4.52
CA GLN A 49 -3.99 -7.51 5.11
C GLN A 49 -4.34 -8.96 5.50
N THR A 50 -3.94 -9.92 4.67
CA THR A 50 -4.18 -11.36 4.91
C THR A 50 -3.11 -11.95 5.82
N ALA A 51 -1.86 -11.50 5.69
CA ALA A 51 -0.73 -12.03 6.46
C ALA A 51 -0.79 -11.61 7.94
N VAL A 52 -1.20 -10.37 8.24
CA VAL A 52 -1.33 -9.88 9.62
C VAL A 52 -2.58 -10.45 10.26
N THR A 53 -2.40 -11.42 11.16
CA THR A 53 -3.50 -12.08 11.89
C THR A 53 -3.85 -11.41 13.20
N GLY A 54 -2.90 -10.68 13.83
CA GLY A 54 -3.13 -9.93 15.07
C GLY A 54 -3.77 -8.57 14.77
N ALA A 55 -4.99 -8.36 15.26
CA ALA A 55 -5.68 -7.09 15.11
C ALA A 55 -6.22 -6.60 16.46
N THR A 56 -6.06 -5.31 16.73
CA THR A 56 -6.73 -4.62 17.84
C THR A 56 -8.01 -4.00 17.29
N GLN A 57 -9.14 -4.19 17.93
CA GLN A 57 -10.39 -3.58 17.51
C GLN A 57 -10.51 -2.19 18.13
N ALA A 58 -10.94 -1.21 17.35
CA ALA A 58 -11.28 0.12 17.84
C ALA A 58 -12.42 0.04 18.87
N ALA A 59 -12.34 0.83 19.93
CA ALA A 59 -13.29 0.80 21.02
C ALA A 59 -14.70 1.26 20.61
N ALA A 60 -14.79 2.17 19.64
CA ALA A 60 -16.03 2.74 19.12
C ALA A 60 -15.98 2.84 17.59
N ALA A 61 -17.13 3.13 16.96
CA ALA A 61 -17.20 3.39 15.52
C ALA A 61 -16.37 4.62 15.12
N ALA A 62 -16.30 5.64 15.99
CA ALA A 62 -15.36 6.75 15.82
C ALA A 62 -14.00 6.39 16.41
N VAL A 63 -13.00 6.32 15.55
CA VAL A 63 -11.62 6.00 15.92
C VAL A 63 -11.03 7.13 16.77
N THR A 64 -10.30 6.77 17.82
CA THR A 64 -9.68 7.70 18.75
C THR A 64 -8.15 7.55 18.76
N TRP A 65 -7.46 8.54 19.33
CA TRP A 65 -6.01 8.43 19.53
C TRP A 65 -5.62 7.28 20.46
N GLN A 66 -6.53 6.89 21.38
CA GLN A 66 -6.34 5.76 22.28
C GLN A 66 -6.25 4.43 21.53
N ASP A 67 -7.01 4.29 20.44
CA ASP A 67 -6.96 3.09 19.59
C ASP A 67 -5.61 2.94 18.91
N PHE A 68 -5.01 4.06 18.46
CA PHE A 68 -3.63 4.05 17.94
C PHE A 68 -2.59 3.74 19.02
N ASN A 69 -2.79 4.26 20.23
CA ASN A 69 -1.93 3.90 21.35
C ASN A 69 -2.03 2.39 21.67
N ALA A 70 -3.25 1.83 21.68
CA ALA A 70 -3.46 0.41 21.85
C ALA A 70 -2.81 -0.42 20.74
N LEU A 71 -2.91 0.04 19.48
CA LEU A 71 -2.22 -0.60 18.35
C LEU A 71 -0.71 -0.63 18.56
N ILE A 72 -0.09 0.48 18.95
CA ILE A 72 1.36 0.57 19.20
C ILE A 72 1.78 -0.41 20.31
N HIS A 73 1.01 -0.48 21.38
CA HIS A 73 1.29 -1.38 22.50
C HIS A 73 0.95 -2.85 22.23
N SER A 74 0.21 -3.17 21.18
CA SER A 74 -0.08 -4.54 20.77
C SER A 74 1.10 -5.24 20.09
N VAL A 75 2.08 -4.49 19.59
CA VAL A 75 3.31 -5.01 19.01
C VAL A 75 4.31 -5.33 20.10
N ASP A 76 4.98 -6.48 20.00
CA ASP A 76 5.99 -6.90 20.96
C ASP A 76 7.08 -5.81 21.11
N PRO A 77 7.47 -5.45 22.35
CA PRO A 77 8.52 -4.48 22.62
C PRO A 77 9.85 -4.75 21.90
N ALA A 78 10.17 -6.02 21.62
CA ALA A 78 11.36 -6.40 20.87
C ALA A 78 11.36 -5.84 19.43
N TYR A 79 10.18 -5.78 18.78
CA TYR A 79 10.01 -5.18 17.46
C TYR A 79 9.68 -3.70 17.51
N ARG A 80 8.98 -3.24 18.54
CA ARG A 80 8.56 -1.84 18.69
C ARG A 80 9.73 -0.87 18.86
N ASN A 81 10.81 -1.29 19.51
CA ASN A 81 11.97 -0.45 19.82
C ASN A 81 13.04 -0.47 18.72
N VAL A 82 12.83 -1.21 17.63
CA VAL A 82 13.72 -1.19 16.46
C VAL A 82 13.43 0.08 15.65
N GLY A 83 14.46 0.82 15.27
CA GLY A 83 14.36 2.18 14.71
C GLY A 83 13.59 2.36 13.39
N ASN A 84 13.03 1.29 12.82
CA ASN A 84 12.27 1.29 11.56
C ASN A 84 10.77 1.01 11.71
N THR A 85 10.23 1.10 12.92
CA THR A 85 8.79 0.96 13.13
C THR A 85 8.04 2.16 12.56
N ARG A 86 6.98 1.87 11.83
CA ARG A 86 6.13 2.89 11.18
C ARG A 86 4.67 2.55 11.37
N ILE A 87 3.84 3.57 11.26
CA ILE A 87 2.39 3.43 11.12
C ILE A 87 2.05 3.56 9.64
N ALA A 88 1.27 2.65 9.09
CA ALA A 88 0.80 2.72 7.72
C ALA A 88 -0.73 2.76 7.68
N PHE A 89 -1.29 3.68 6.91
CA PHE A 89 -2.73 3.86 6.74
C PHE A 89 -3.04 4.63 5.44
N ASN A 90 -4.31 4.71 5.08
CA ASN A 90 -4.81 5.43 3.92
C ASN A 90 -4.90 6.95 4.18
N ASP A 91 -4.87 7.77 3.13
CA ASP A 91 -4.98 9.22 3.20
C ASP A 91 -6.32 9.69 3.84
N ASN A 92 -7.43 9.00 3.60
CA ASN A 92 -8.70 9.28 4.24
C ASN A 92 -8.64 9.09 5.77
N THR A 93 -7.87 8.10 6.24
CA THR A 93 -7.59 7.89 7.66
C THR A 93 -6.77 9.04 8.22
N LEU A 94 -5.76 9.52 7.48
CA LEU A 94 -4.99 10.71 7.88
C LEU A 94 -5.88 11.95 8.02
N LYS A 95 -6.79 12.17 7.07
CA LYS A 95 -7.77 13.27 7.15
C LYS A 95 -8.58 13.19 8.45
N THR A 96 -9.13 12.01 8.73
CA THR A 96 -9.93 11.80 9.97
C THR A 96 -9.09 12.06 11.23
N LEU A 97 -7.82 11.63 11.25
CA LEU A 97 -6.93 11.89 12.38
C LEU A 97 -6.62 13.37 12.58
N LYS A 98 -6.43 14.12 11.49
CA LYS A 98 -6.18 15.57 11.54
C LYS A 98 -7.42 16.36 11.98
N GLU A 99 -8.62 15.84 11.72
CA GLU A 99 -9.89 16.45 12.12
C GLU A 99 -10.28 16.12 13.58
N MET A 100 -9.52 15.25 14.28
CA MET A 100 -9.81 14.93 15.68
C MET A 100 -9.62 16.12 16.58
N VAL A 101 -10.62 16.35 17.45
CA VAL A 101 -10.64 17.43 18.44
C VAL A 101 -10.83 16.85 19.84
N ASP A 102 -10.37 17.58 20.84
CA ASP A 102 -10.65 17.28 22.25
C ASP A 102 -12.09 17.69 22.63
N GLY A 103 -12.48 17.39 23.88
CA GLY A 103 -13.78 17.77 24.43
C GLY A 103 -14.05 19.27 24.45
N GLN A 104 -13.05 20.11 24.21
CA GLN A 104 -13.12 21.56 24.13
C GLN A 104 -12.97 22.09 22.68
N LYS A 105 -13.10 21.20 21.69
CA LYS A 105 -12.97 21.49 20.25
C LYS A 105 -11.58 21.98 19.82
N ARG A 106 -10.53 21.67 20.57
CA ARG A 106 -9.15 21.97 20.19
C ARG A 106 -8.61 20.80 19.36
N PRO A 107 -7.88 21.06 18.25
CA PRO A 107 -7.27 19.99 17.47
C PRO A 107 -6.29 19.19 18.34
N LEU A 108 -6.43 17.86 18.34
CA LEU A 108 -5.48 16.97 19.01
C LEU A 108 -4.17 16.88 18.25
N TRP A 109 -4.22 16.98 16.94
CA TRP A 109 -3.07 17.09 16.08
C TRP A 109 -2.86 18.56 15.72
N LEU A 110 -1.83 19.16 16.29
CA LEU A 110 -1.46 20.52 15.90
C LEU A 110 -0.98 20.50 14.45
N PRO A 111 -1.67 21.21 13.54
CA PRO A 111 -1.21 21.31 12.16
C PRO A 111 0.15 21.99 12.16
N ASP A 112 1.12 21.36 11.51
CA ASP A 112 2.42 21.96 11.27
C ASP A 112 2.28 23.06 10.22
N VAL A 113 1.91 24.26 10.67
CA VAL A 113 1.77 25.44 9.82
C VAL A 113 3.14 25.92 9.31
N ALA A 114 4.20 25.54 10.01
CA ALA A 114 5.59 25.95 9.69
C ALA A 114 6.38 24.92 8.87
N GLY A 115 5.84 23.72 8.62
CA GLY A 115 6.49 22.69 7.79
C GLY A 115 7.76 22.08 8.41
N VAL A 116 7.96 22.20 9.71
CA VAL A 116 9.23 21.83 10.40
C VAL A 116 9.12 20.53 11.19
N ALA A 117 7.90 20.07 11.56
CA ALA A 117 7.76 18.85 12.32
C ALA A 117 7.82 17.60 11.41
N PRO A 118 8.57 16.56 11.77
CA PRO A 118 8.52 15.31 11.06
C PRO A 118 7.09 14.74 11.15
N ALA A 119 6.64 14.10 10.06
CA ALA A 119 5.34 13.44 9.99
C ALA A 119 5.29 12.25 10.97
N THR A 120 4.99 12.51 12.25
CA THR A 120 4.95 11.52 13.32
C THR A 120 3.61 11.52 14.03
N ILE A 121 3.16 10.33 14.44
CA ILE A 121 2.02 10.08 15.31
C ILE A 121 2.52 9.34 16.52
N LEU A 122 2.28 9.86 17.73
CA LEU A 122 2.74 9.25 18.98
C LEU A 122 4.24 8.92 18.97
N GLY A 123 5.07 9.76 18.32
CA GLY A 123 6.52 9.57 18.22
C GLY A 123 6.98 8.62 17.10
N HIS A 124 6.08 7.98 16.36
CA HIS A 124 6.41 7.09 15.24
C HIS A 124 6.13 7.76 13.91
N GLN A 125 7.01 7.52 12.93
CA GLN A 125 6.80 7.97 11.56
C GLN A 125 5.61 7.23 10.94
N TYR A 126 4.87 7.90 10.05
CA TYR A 126 3.80 7.26 9.30
C TYR A 126 4.07 7.27 7.80
N VAL A 127 3.43 6.34 7.12
CA VAL A 127 3.44 6.19 5.66
C VAL A 127 2.01 6.10 5.17
N ILE A 128 1.72 6.81 4.08
CA ILE A 128 0.41 6.76 3.44
C ILE A 128 0.47 5.75 2.30
N ASP A 129 -0.45 4.77 2.31
CA ASP A 129 -0.63 3.81 1.24
C ASP A 129 -2.11 3.66 0.89
N GLN A 130 -2.46 4.01 -0.35
CA GLN A 130 -3.84 3.95 -0.85
C GLN A 130 -4.35 2.51 -1.04
N GLY A 131 -3.50 1.51 -0.96
CA GLY A 131 -3.90 0.10 -0.95
C GLY A 131 -4.53 -0.34 0.37
N ILE A 132 -4.34 0.41 1.45
CA ILE A 132 -4.94 0.13 2.76
C ILE A 132 -6.41 0.58 2.74
N GLU A 133 -7.29 -0.19 3.36
CA GLU A 133 -8.71 0.12 3.43
C GLU A 133 -9.00 1.37 4.29
N ASP A 134 -10.09 2.03 3.97
CA ASP A 134 -10.63 3.12 4.78
C ASP A 134 -11.18 2.60 6.11
N ILE A 135 -11.36 3.50 7.07
CA ILE A 135 -12.00 3.20 8.35
C ILE A 135 -13.40 2.65 8.10
N GLY A 136 -13.68 1.47 8.63
CA GLY A 136 -14.98 0.80 8.49
C GLY A 136 -15.06 -0.44 9.35
N ALA A 137 -16.29 -0.89 9.65
CA ALA A 137 -16.53 -2.06 10.48
C ALA A 137 -15.84 -3.31 9.93
N GLY A 138 -15.04 -3.97 10.77
CA GLY A 138 -14.29 -5.16 10.43
C GLY A 138 -13.10 -4.96 9.48
N LYS A 139 -12.86 -3.75 8.98
CA LYS A 139 -11.77 -3.44 8.06
C LYS A 139 -10.48 -3.12 8.80
N LYS A 140 -9.36 -3.62 8.29
CA LYS A 140 -8.01 -3.30 8.79
C LYS A 140 -7.53 -2.02 8.12
N PHE A 141 -7.69 -0.89 8.80
CA PHE A 141 -7.44 0.44 8.22
C PHE A 141 -6.11 1.07 8.65
N ALA A 142 -5.42 0.49 9.63
CA ALA A 142 -4.08 0.93 10.02
C ALA A 142 -3.23 -0.26 10.44
N TYR A 143 -1.92 -0.15 10.19
CA TYR A 143 -0.91 -1.14 10.55
C TYR A 143 0.22 -0.45 11.30
N PHE A 144 0.78 -1.12 12.30
CA PHE A 144 1.96 -0.66 13.00
C PHE A 144 2.93 -1.82 13.23
N GLY A 145 4.21 -1.55 13.07
CA GLY A 145 5.27 -2.52 13.36
C GLY A 145 6.54 -2.31 12.54
N ASP A 146 7.39 -3.31 12.56
CA ASP A 146 8.63 -3.35 11.78
C ASP A 146 8.36 -3.93 10.39
N PHE A 147 8.20 -3.04 9.41
CA PHE A 147 7.94 -3.44 8.02
C PHE A 147 9.15 -4.11 7.33
N ASN A 148 10.35 -4.12 7.92
CA ASN A 148 11.47 -4.88 7.40
C ASN A 148 11.22 -6.40 7.44
N ARG A 149 10.29 -6.84 8.30
CA ARG A 149 9.85 -8.25 8.39
C ARG A 149 8.82 -8.63 7.32
N PHE A 150 8.37 -7.67 6.51
CA PHE A 150 7.56 -7.95 5.33
C PHE A 150 8.46 -8.00 4.10
N ILE A 151 8.83 -9.21 3.71
CA ILE A 151 9.80 -9.45 2.63
C ILE A 151 9.06 -9.49 1.30
N ILE A 152 9.53 -8.68 0.34
CA ILE A 152 9.03 -8.65 -1.03
C ILE A 152 10.10 -9.24 -1.94
N ARG A 153 9.73 -10.28 -2.71
CA ARG A 153 10.57 -10.88 -3.72
C ARG A 153 10.07 -10.51 -5.11
N ARG A 154 10.92 -9.89 -5.90
CA ARG A 154 10.69 -9.64 -7.32
C ARG A 154 11.63 -10.52 -8.15
N VAL A 155 11.09 -11.14 -9.21
CA VAL A 155 11.88 -11.98 -10.13
C VAL A 155 12.16 -11.16 -11.38
N SER A 156 13.37 -10.64 -11.50
CA SER A 156 13.80 -9.78 -12.61
C SER A 156 12.92 -8.52 -12.74
N GLY A 157 13.29 -7.56 -13.56
CA GLY A 157 12.44 -6.44 -13.88
C GLY A 157 11.21 -6.86 -14.72
N MET A 158 10.35 -5.90 -15.01
CA MET A 158 9.27 -6.06 -15.98
C MET A 158 9.85 -6.41 -17.34
N THR A 159 9.33 -7.46 -17.98
CA THR A 159 9.68 -7.81 -19.36
C THR A 159 8.57 -7.34 -20.29
N LEU A 160 8.91 -6.42 -21.19
CA LEU A 160 8.02 -5.98 -22.27
C LEU A 160 8.42 -6.70 -23.56
N ARG A 161 7.46 -7.35 -24.21
CA ARG A 161 7.64 -8.03 -25.50
C ARG A 161 6.77 -7.37 -26.56
N ARG A 162 7.38 -7.07 -27.70
CA ARG A 162 6.70 -6.62 -28.90
C ARG A 162 6.28 -7.85 -29.71
N LEU A 163 4.99 -7.93 -30.04
CA LEU A 163 4.39 -9.02 -30.84
C LEU A 163 4.03 -8.47 -32.23
N VAL A 164 4.86 -8.73 -33.21
CA VAL A 164 4.64 -8.20 -34.59
C VAL A 164 3.77 -9.16 -35.39
N GLU A 165 3.98 -10.49 -35.25
CA GLU A 165 3.33 -11.49 -36.09
C GLU A 165 1.88 -11.77 -35.70
N ARG A 166 1.53 -11.70 -34.39
CA ARG A 166 0.23 -12.13 -33.89
C ARG A 166 -0.97 -11.35 -34.45
N TYR A 167 -0.76 -10.09 -34.81
CA TYR A 167 -1.80 -9.19 -35.30
C TYR A 167 -1.44 -8.60 -36.67
N ALA A 168 -0.57 -9.29 -37.43
CA ALA A 168 -0.12 -8.83 -38.74
C ALA A 168 -1.26 -8.69 -39.74
N GLU A 169 -2.30 -9.56 -39.69
CA GLU A 169 -3.47 -9.50 -40.52
C GLU A 169 -4.34 -8.25 -40.32
N PHE A 170 -4.19 -7.56 -39.17
CA PHE A 170 -4.89 -6.32 -38.86
C PHE A 170 -3.97 -5.08 -38.94
N ASP A 171 -2.78 -5.24 -39.48
CA ASP A 171 -1.72 -4.19 -39.46
C ASP A 171 -1.50 -3.56 -38.09
N GLN A 172 -1.37 -4.42 -37.07
CA GLN A 172 -1.22 -4.01 -35.66
C GLN A 172 -0.04 -4.69 -34.99
N VAL A 173 0.57 -3.98 -34.03
CA VAL A 173 1.60 -4.51 -33.12
C VAL A 173 1.03 -4.64 -31.72
N GLY A 174 1.22 -5.81 -31.11
CA GLY A 174 0.83 -6.08 -29.74
C GLY A 174 2.01 -5.82 -28.78
N PHE A 175 1.71 -5.29 -27.58
CA PHE A 175 2.67 -5.16 -26.49
C PHE A 175 2.23 -6.04 -25.34
N LEU A 176 3.13 -6.94 -24.90
CA LEU A 176 2.88 -7.90 -23.83
C LEU A 176 3.88 -7.69 -22.71
N ALA A 177 3.37 -7.42 -21.52
CA ALA A 177 4.21 -7.21 -20.34
C ALA A 177 3.98 -8.32 -19.32
N PHE A 178 5.09 -8.81 -18.75
CA PHE A 178 5.08 -9.78 -17.65
C PHE A 178 5.82 -9.21 -16.46
N HIS A 179 5.23 -9.42 -15.28
CA HIS A 179 5.85 -9.12 -14.01
C HIS A 179 5.53 -10.22 -13.01
N ARG A 180 6.54 -10.68 -12.25
CA ARG A 180 6.38 -11.73 -11.25
C ARG A 180 6.95 -11.24 -9.93
N PHE A 181 6.14 -11.29 -8.90
CA PHE A 181 6.51 -10.93 -7.54
C PHE A 181 5.75 -11.79 -6.54
N ASP A 182 6.24 -11.84 -5.33
CA ASP A 182 5.60 -12.47 -4.19
C ASP A 182 5.99 -11.75 -2.91
N CYS A 183 5.25 -11.97 -1.82
CA CYS A 183 5.55 -11.38 -0.54
C CYS A 183 5.23 -12.35 0.59
N VAL A 184 5.95 -12.18 1.69
CA VAL A 184 5.77 -12.98 2.91
C VAL A 184 6.03 -12.13 4.14
N LEU A 185 5.20 -12.26 5.14
CA LEU A 185 5.46 -11.75 6.48
C LEU A 185 6.25 -12.82 7.25
N GLU A 186 7.49 -12.51 7.60
CA GLU A 186 8.42 -13.41 8.28
C GLU A 186 7.93 -13.73 9.70
N ASP A 187 7.47 -12.72 10.43
CA ASP A 187 6.94 -12.87 11.78
C ASP A 187 5.65 -12.07 11.97
N VAL A 188 4.59 -12.76 12.36
CA VAL A 188 3.26 -12.17 12.61
C VAL A 188 3.24 -11.27 13.85
N SER A 189 4.21 -11.43 14.75
CA SER A 189 4.35 -10.60 15.96
C SER A 189 4.94 -9.22 15.65
N ALA A 190 5.64 -9.09 14.51
CA ALA A 190 6.33 -7.87 14.13
C ALA A 190 5.39 -6.76 13.64
N ILE A 191 4.23 -7.11 13.09
CA ILE A 191 3.25 -6.15 12.56
C ILE A 191 1.86 -6.50 13.09
N LYS A 192 1.15 -5.49 13.57
CA LYS A 192 -0.25 -5.59 14.02
C LYS A 192 -1.15 -4.64 13.26
N ALA A 193 -2.43 -4.95 13.22
CA ALA A 193 -3.43 -4.13 12.54
C ALA A 193 -4.43 -3.54 13.53
N LEU A 194 -5.03 -2.42 13.16
CA LEU A 194 -6.19 -1.83 13.83
C LEU A 194 -7.42 -2.03 12.95
N THR A 195 -8.47 -2.61 13.54
CA THR A 195 -9.75 -2.86 12.86
C THR A 195 -10.82 -1.92 13.37
N GLY A 196 -11.68 -1.46 12.47
CA GLY A 196 -12.87 -0.72 12.85
C GLY A 196 -13.91 -1.60 13.54
N LYS A 197 -14.72 -0.98 14.39
CA LYS A 197 -15.84 -1.62 15.08
C LYS A 197 -17.09 -1.61 14.23
#